data_f7a8dbbdf2c22f81d958afe15d5a45f6
#
_entry.id   f7a8dbbdf2c22f81d958afe15d5a45f6
#
_cell.length_a   1.000
_cell.length_b   1.000
_cell.length_c   1.000
_cell.angle_alpha   90.00
_cell.angle_beta   90.00
_cell.angle_gamma   90.00
#
_symmetry.space_group_name_H-M   'P 1'
#
loop_
_entity.id
_entity.type
_entity.pdbx_description
1 polymer ?
#
loop_
_entity_poly.entity_id
_entity_poly.type
_entity_poly.pdbx_seq_one_letter_code
_entity_poly.pdbx_strand_id
1 'polypeptide(L)'
;MTHVAVSSLTDEVKVQPKMVVSKVLYRDEQLDVTMFGFDAGEGLSEHEAGKTAVVEVLSGRLRFTADSEVYDAGPGFWLRMAPHTPHSLIADEGTLMLLTLL
;
A
#
# COMPACT_ATOMS: atom_id res chain seq x y z
N MET A 1 -21.67 10.97 -13.05
CA MET A 1 -20.76 9.85 -13.35
C MET A 1 -20.98 8.77 -12.33
N THR A 2 -21.15 7.53 -12.76
CA THR A 2 -21.53 6.41 -11.89
C THR A 2 -20.34 5.53 -11.47
N HIS A 3 -19.18 5.69 -12.11
CA HIS A 3 -18.01 4.85 -11.84
C HIS A 3 -16.72 5.55 -12.21
N VAL A 4 -15.63 5.02 -11.66
CA VAL A 4 -14.26 5.43 -11.96
C VAL A 4 -13.47 4.17 -12.29
N ALA A 5 -12.66 4.23 -13.33
CA ALA A 5 -11.84 3.10 -13.75
C ALA A 5 -10.38 3.53 -13.91
N VAL A 6 -9.49 2.64 -13.51
CA VAL A 6 -8.05 2.77 -13.73
C VAL A 6 -7.63 1.60 -14.61
N SER A 7 -7.14 1.87 -15.80
CA SER A 7 -6.84 0.83 -16.79
C SER A 7 -5.63 -0.01 -16.41
N SER A 8 -4.64 0.58 -15.75
CA SER A 8 -3.44 -0.13 -15.31
C SER A 8 -2.92 0.48 -14.02
N LEU A 9 -3.12 -0.20 -12.91
CA LEU A 9 -2.69 0.27 -11.60
C LEU A 9 -1.18 0.47 -11.51
N THR A 10 -0.41 -0.40 -12.13
CA THR A 10 1.06 -0.34 -12.07
C THR A 10 1.65 0.80 -12.88
N ASP A 11 0.87 1.44 -13.75
CA ASP A 11 1.31 2.62 -14.51
C ASP A 11 1.04 3.94 -13.78
N GLU A 12 0.28 3.90 -12.67
CA GLU A 12 -0.15 5.13 -11.98
C GLU A 12 0.95 5.78 -11.17
N VAL A 13 1.92 5.01 -10.71
CA VAL A 13 3.05 5.49 -9.90
C VAL A 13 4.32 4.78 -10.36
N LYS A 14 5.44 5.51 -10.39
CA LYS A 14 6.76 4.93 -10.63
C LYS A 14 7.60 5.03 -9.36
N VAL A 15 8.30 3.95 -9.02
CA VAL A 15 9.29 3.96 -7.95
C VAL A 15 10.36 4.99 -8.27
N GLN A 16 10.68 5.84 -7.31
CA GLN A 16 11.70 6.88 -7.45
C GLN A 16 12.86 6.60 -6.49
N PRO A 17 14.11 6.94 -6.89
CA PRO A 17 15.26 6.67 -6.04
C PRO A 17 15.16 7.30 -4.67
N LYS A 18 15.42 6.51 -3.62
CA LYS A 18 15.55 6.92 -2.23
C LYS A 18 14.31 7.64 -1.68
N MET A 19 13.12 7.29 -2.15
CA MET A 19 11.90 7.91 -1.64
C MET A 19 10.71 6.98 -1.68
N VAL A 20 9.68 7.38 -0.95
CA VAL A 20 8.33 6.86 -1.02
C VAL A 20 7.51 7.86 -1.82
N VAL A 21 6.79 7.38 -2.81
CA VAL A 21 5.86 8.20 -3.60
C VAL A 21 4.46 7.64 -3.45
N SER A 22 3.46 8.49 -3.55
CA SER A 22 2.08 8.05 -3.48
C SER A 22 1.19 8.91 -4.38
N LYS A 23 0.10 8.30 -4.82
CA LYS A 23 -0.92 8.98 -5.63
C LYS A 23 -2.29 8.48 -5.21
N VAL A 24 -3.16 9.40 -4.83
CA VAL A 24 -4.57 9.08 -4.57
C VAL A 24 -5.25 8.83 -5.91
N LEU A 25 -5.79 7.63 -6.09
CA LEU A 25 -6.52 7.27 -7.31
C LEU A 25 -7.99 7.64 -7.22
N TYR A 26 -8.58 7.47 -6.04
CA TYR A 26 -9.97 7.79 -5.78
C TYR A 26 -10.17 8.03 -4.29
N ARG A 27 -11.01 9.01 -3.96
CA ARG A 27 -11.37 9.30 -2.56
C ARG A 27 -12.76 9.89 -2.48
N ASP A 28 -13.56 9.31 -1.58
CA ASP A 28 -14.84 9.88 -1.16
C ASP A 28 -15.04 9.59 0.34
N GLU A 29 -16.25 9.78 0.85
CA GLU A 29 -16.55 9.58 2.26
C GLU A 29 -16.45 8.12 2.72
N GLN A 30 -16.54 7.17 1.79
CA GLN A 30 -16.59 5.73 2.08
C GLN A 30 -15.34 4.98 1.66
N LEU A 31 -14.54 5.55 0.74
CA LEU A 31 -13.48 4.83 0.07
C LEU A 31 -12.29 5.75 -0.21
N ASP A 32 -11.10 5.28 0.12
CA ASP A 32 -9.85 5.94 -0.23
C ASP A 32 -8.93 4.89 -0.85
N VAL A 33 -8.52 5.11 -2.10
CA VAL A 33 -7.63 4.20 -2.83
C VAL A 33 -6.38 4.96 -3.23
N THR A 34 -5.24 4.52 -2.71
CA THR A 34 -3.94 5.18 -2.93
C THR A 34 -2.91 4.17 -3.41
N MET A 35 -2.21 4.53 -4.47
CA MET A 35 -1.06 3.78 -4.98
C MET A 35 0.21 4.30 -4.33
N PHE A 36 1.05 3.39 -3.81
CA PHE A 36 2.37 3.69 -3.25
C PHE A 36 3.47 3.06 -4.09
N GLY A 37 4.57 3.79 -4.21
CA GLY A 37 5.83 3.27 -4.71
C GLY A 37 6.91 3.45 -3.66
N PHE A 38 7.64 2.36 -3.36
CA PHE A 38 8.74 2.36 -2.40
C PHE A 38 10.03 1.94 -3.10
N ASP A 39 11.07 2.74 -2.99
CA ASP A 39 12.40 2.28 -3.38
C ASP A 39 12.93 1.26 -2.36
N ALA A 40 13.89 0.45 -2.77
CA ALA A 40 14.54 -0.52 -1.88
C ALA A 40 15.07 0.18 -0.62
N GLY A 41 14.77 -0.36 0.54
CA GLY A 41 15.16 0.20 1.82
C GLY A 41 14.24 1.29 2.38
N GLU A 42 13.28 1.77 1.58
CA GLU A 42 12.27 2.74 2.03
C GLU A 42 11.08 2.03 2.62
N GLY A 43 10.34 2.72 3.46
CA GLY A 43 9.17 2.13 4.10
C GLY A 43 8.36 3.13 4.89
N LEU A 44 7.48 2.61 5.72
CA LEU A 44 6.66 3.39 6.64
C LEU A 44 6.86 2.85 8.05
N SER A 45 7.19 3.74 8.98
CA SER A 45 7.32 3.39 10.40
C SER A 45 5.95 2.98 10.97
N GLU A 46 5.98 2.36 12.15
CA GLU A 46 4.75 1.89 12.78
C GLU A 46 3.73 3.01 12.96
N HIS A 47 2.53 2.76 12.51
CA HIS A 47 1.39 3.65 12.59
C HIS A 47 0.11 2.84 12.53
N GLU A 48 -1.03 3.48 12.69
CA GLU A 48 -2.34 2.84 12.55
C GLU A 48 -3.28 3.75 11.79
N ALA A 49 -4.28 3.16 11.14
CA ALA A 49 -5.35 3.88 10.46
C ALA A 49 -6.64 3.74 11.26
N GLY A 50 -7.45 4.78 11.28
CA GLY A 50 -8.75 4.78 11.94
C GLY A 50 -9.86 4.08 11.14
N LYS A 51 -9.52 3.44 10.04
CA LYS A 51 -10.43 2.74 9.13
C LYS A 51 -9.93 1.34 8.85
N THR A 52 -10.81 0.47 8.35
CA THR A 52 -10.38 -0.80 7.77
C THR A 52 -9.43 -0.53 6.61
N ALA A 53 -8.30 -1.20 6.61
CA ALA A 53 -7.29 -1.06 5.57
C ALA A 53 -7.08 -2.37 4.84
N VAL A 54 -7.03 -2.30 3.50
CA VAL A 54 -6.69 -3.44 2.65
C VAL A 54 -5.42 -3.08 1.88
N VAL A 55 -4.42 -3.95 1.99
CA VAL A 55 -3.12 -3.80 1.34
C VAL A 55 -2.96 -4.88 0.29
N GLU A 56 -2.53 -4.47 -0.91
CA GLU A 56 -2.20 -5.38 -2.01
C GLU A 56 -0.84 -5.02 -2.58
N VAL A 57 0.06 -5.99 -2.70
CA VAL A 57 1.34 -5.81 -3.39
C VAL A 57 1.16 -6.22 -4.84
N LEU A 58 1.46 -5.29 -5.76
CA LEU A 58 1.30 -5.51 -7.20
C LEU A 58 2.60 -5.92 -7.87
N SER A 59 3.72 -5.39 -7.40
CA SER A 59 5.05 -5.75 -7.92
C SER A 59 6.08 -5.47 -6.84
N GLY A 60 7.23 -6.12 -6.96
CA GLY A 60 8.33 -5.98 -5.98
C GLY A 60 8.17 -6.92 -4.80
N ARG A 61 8.79 -6.56 -3.69
CA ARG A 61 8.77 -7.34 -2.45
C ARG A 61 9.02 -6.46 -1.26
N LEU A 62 8.20 -6.60 -0.24
CA LEU A 62 8.37 -5.87 1.01
C LEU A 62 8.13 -6.77 2.21
N ARG A 63 8.61 -6.33 3.36
CA ARG A 63 8.33 -6.95 4.65
C ARG A 63 7.26 -6.12 5.33
N PHE A 64 6.12 -6.72 5.55
CA PHE A 64 4.97 -6.06 6.17
C PHE A 64 4.74 -6.63 7.56
N THR A 65 4.67 -5.77 8.57
CA THR A 65 4.38 -6.18 9.94
C THR A 65 3.01 -5.64 10.34
N ALA A 66 2.10 -6.53 10.71
CA ALA A 66 0.79 -6.19 11.24
C ALA A 66 0.64 -6.79 12.63
N ASP A 67 0.33 -5.99 13.62
CA ASP A 67 0.47 -6.34 15.04
C ASP A 67 1.91 -6.82 15.29
N SER A 68 2.10 -8.08 15.65
CA SER A 68 3.43 -8.67 15.83
C SER A 68 3.78 -9.69 14.75
N GLU A 69 2.95 -9.84 13.71
CA GLU A 69 3.20 -10.79 12.63
C GLU A 69 3.92 -10.14 11.47
N VAL A 70 4.96 -10.81 10.98
CA VAL A 70 5.79 -10.34 9.87
C VAL A 70 5.50 -11.18 8.63
N TYR A 71 5.19 -10.50 7.52
CA TYR A 71 4.92 -11.14 6.24
C TYR A 71 5.99 -10.75 5.23
N ASP A 72 6.49 -11.75 4.50
CA ASP A 72 7.31 -11.55 3.31
C ASP A 72 6.34 -11.42 2.13
N ALA A 73 6.08 -10.18 1.70
CA ALA A 73 4.99 -9.84 0.80
C ALA A 73 5.50 -9.56 -0.60
N GLY A 74 5.22 -10.46 -1.52
CA GLY A 74 5.48 -10.32 -2.94
C GLY A 74 4.19 -10.07 -3.75
N PRO A 75 4.28 -10.06 -5.08
CA PRO A 75 3.12 -9.82 -5.95
C PRO A 75 1.97 -10.78 -5.66
N GLY A 76 0.77 -10.24 -5.50
CA GLY A 76 -0.41 -11.00 -5.14
C GLY A 76 -0.71 -11.05 -3.63
N PHE A 77 0.19 -10.52 -2.80
CA PHE A 77 -0.08 -10.41 -1.37
C PHE A 77 -1.29 -9.53 -1.11
N TRP A 78 -2.18 -10.00 -0.25
CA TRP A 78 -3.40 -9.29 0.14
C TRP A 78 -3.58 -9.41 1.65
N LEU A 79 -3.83 -8.28 2.33
CA LEU A 79 -4.01 -8.22 3.77
C LEU A 79 -5.12 -7.24 4.12
N ARG A 80 -6.05 -7.67 4.97
CA ARG A 80 -7.05 -6.78 5.56
C ARG A 80 -6.72 -6.55 7.03
N MET A 81 -6.73 -5.29 7.46
CA MET A 81 -6.53 -4.90 8.84
C MET A 81 -7.76 -4.18 9.38
N ALA A 82 -8.19 -4.56 10.57
CA ALA A 82 -9.22 -3.82 11.32
C ALA A 82 -8.72 -2.40 11.64
N PRO A 83 -9.62 -1.45 11.91
CA PRO A 83 -9.21 -0.11 12.37
C PRO A 83 -8.26 -0.21 13.57
N HIS A 84 -7.27 0.67 13.60
CA HIS A 84 -6.27 0.80 14.68
C HIS A 84 -5.32 -0.39 14.82
N THR A 85 -5.15 -1.21 13.79
CA THR A 85 -4.11 -2.24 13.77
C THR A 85 -2.74 -1.58 13.57
N PRO A 86 -1.81 -1.69 14.53
CA PRO A 86 -0.47 -1.13 14.32
C PRO A 86 0.25 -1.91 13.23
N HIS A 87 0.88 -1.19 12.31
CA HIS A 87 1.57 -1.80 11.17
C HIS A 87 2.73 -0.94 10.69
N SER A 88 3.67 -1.60 10.04
CA SER A 88 4.85 -0.99 9.44
C SER A 88 5.27 -1.80 8.23
N LEU A 89 6.10 -1.21 7.37
CA LEU A 89 6.66 -1.94 6.24
C LEU A 89 8.01 -1.39 5.84
N ILE A 90 8.80 -2.25 5.20
CA ILE A 90 10.06 -1.86 4.57
C ILE A 90 10.20 -2.63 3.24
N ALA A 91 10.57 -1.93 2.18
CA ALA A 91 10.74 -2.55 0.87
C ALA A 91 12.11 -3.22 0.75
N ASP A 92 12.13 -4.47 0.31
CA ASP A 92 13.36 -5.21 0.01
C ASP A 92 13.88 -4.84 -1.38
N GLU A 93 12.98 -4.46 -2.28
CA GLU A 93 13.27 -3.98 -3.63
C GLU A 93 12.21 -2.96 -4.04
N GLY A 94 12.35 -2.32 -5.18
CA GLY A 94 11.33 -1.40 -5.69
C GLY A 94 9.97 -2.06 -5.73
N THR A 95 8.98 -1.46 -5.07
CA THR A 95 7.67 -2.11 -4.82
C THR A 95 6.53 -1.14 -5.10
N LEU A 96 5.48 -1.67 -5.74
CA LEU A 96 4.20 -0.98 -5.91
C LEU A 96 3.14 -1.65 -5.03
N MET A 97 2.46 -0.85 -4.23
CA MET A 97 1.48 -1.32 -3.26
C MET A 97 0.20 -0.47 -3.36
N LEU A 98 -0.95 -1.15 -3.38
CA LEU A 98 -2.25 -0.49 -3.36
C LEU A 98 -2.82 -0.53 -1.95
N LEU A 99 -3.21 0.63 -1.44
CA LEU A 99 -3.87 0.77 -0.15
C LEU A 99 -5.31 1.22 -0.36
N THR A 100 -6.24 0.48 0.20
CA THR A 100 -7.66 0.83 0.22
C THR A 100 -8.11 1.01 1.67
N LEU A 101 -8.67 2.17 1.98
CA LEU A 101 -9.29 2.46 3.28
C LEU A 101 -10.80 2.50 3.13
N LEU A 102 -11.49 1.86 4.03
CA LEU A 102 -12.95 1.69 3.98
C LEU A 102 -13.63 2.22 5.22
#